data_d5f1023f6cabe0eff98908e1f1ca6377
#
_entry.id   d5f1023f6cabe0eff98908e1f1ca6377
#
_cell.length_a   1.000
_cell.length_b   1.000
_cell.length_c   1.000
_cell.angle_alpha   90.00
_cell.angle_beta   90.00
_cell.angle_gamma   90.00
#
_symmetry.space_group_name_H-M   'P 1'
#
loop_
_entity.id
_entity.type
_entity.pdbx_description
1 polymer ?
#
loop_
_entity_poly.entity_id
_entity_poly.type
_entity_poly.pdbx_seq_one_letter_code
_entity_poly.pdbx_strand_id
1 'polypeptide(L)'
;TATELISNGLTPWDCVTNTEYQKCQMKLQLEKEKVFDKGAEKIKNDKVLIVCDRGMLDNKAYMTEEEFKRALKELGINEVEIRDNYDAVFHLVTAAKGADKFYNLDNAARTETKEEAKILDDKIISAWTGHPHLRIIDNSTDFEEKMKRLLKEISNLLGEPEPYEIERKFLIKY
;
A
#
# COMPACT_ATOMS: atom_id res chain seq x y z
N THR A 1 10.12 4.52 1.07
CA THR A 1 11.20 4.22 0.08
C THR A 1 11.29 5.33 -0.96
N ALA A 2 10.19 5.69 -1.66
CA ALA A 2 10.20 6.77 -2.67
C ALA A 2 10.70 8.11 -2.10
N THR A 3 10.12 8.58 -1.01
CA THR A 3 10.52 9.83 -0.34
C THR A 3 12.00 9.83 0.02
N GLU A 4 12.54 8.71 0.47
CA GLU A 4 13.95 8.57 0.83
C GLU A 4 14.87 8.71 -0.40
N LEU A 5 14.54 8.06 -1.52
CA LEU A 5 15.31 8.20 -2.76
C LEU A 5 15.28 9.65 -3.27
N ILE A 6 14.09 10.25 -3.33
CA ILE A 6 13.89 11.62 -3.79
C ILE A 6 14.62 12.62 -2.89
N SER A 7 14.49 12.49 -1.57
CA SER A 7 15.15 13.39 -0.61
C SER A 7 16.67 13.30 -0.64
N ASN A 8 17.22 12.19 -1.13
CA ASN A 8 18.65 12.00 -1.32
C ASN A 8 19.13 12.25 -2.77
N GLY A 9 18.29 12.87 -3.59
CA GLY A 9 18.66 13.35 -4.92
C GLY A 9 18.50 12.33 -6.04
N LEU A 10 17.97 11.14 -5.79
CA LEU A 10 17.63 10.20 -6.85
C LEU A 10 16.17 10.40 -7.26
N THR A 11 15.93 11.08 -8.38
CA THR A 11 14.62 11.47 -8.86
C THR A 11 14.31 10.87 -10.24
N PRO A 12 13.04 10.54 -10.54
CA PRO A 12 12.67 9.99 -11.85
C PRO A 12 12.60 11.02 -12.98
N TRP A 13 12.76 12.31 -12.66
CA TRP A 13 12.64 13.42 -13.61
C TRP A 13 13.97 14.11 -13.94
N ASP A 14 15.00 14.04 -13.08
CA ASP A 14 16.25 14.76 -13.27
C ASP A 14 17.47 13.86 -13.39
N CYS A 15 17.52 12.75 -12.65
CA CYS A 15 18.74 11.98 -12.47
C CYS A 15 18.78 10.70 -13.32
N VAL A 16 17.66 10.03 -13.45
CA VAL A 16 17.52 8.74 -14.14
C VAL A 16 16.20 8.67 -14.89
N THR A 17 16.05 7.70 -15.77
CA THR A 17 14.73 7.42 -16.35
C THR A 17 13.77 6.91 -15.29
N ASN A 18 12.46 7.10 -15.51
CA ASN A 18 11.45 6.56 -14.60
C ASN A 18 11.64 5.05 -14.36
N THR A 19 11.92 4.29 -15.41
CA THR A 19 12.13 2.83 -15.30
C THR A 19 13.32 2.50 -14.40
N GLU A 20 14.45 3.20 -14.54
CA GLU A 20 15.62 2.99 -13.68
C GLU A 20 15.34 3.41 -12.23
N TYR A 21 14.61 4.51 -12.03
CA TYR A 21 14.16 4.93 -10.71
C TYR A 21 13.30 3.87 -10.04
N GLN A 22 12.29 3.33 -10.76
CA GLN A 22 11.42 2.29 -10.22
C GLN A 22 12.20 1.01 -9.88
N LYS A 23 13.18 0.63 -10.68
CA LYS A 23 14.08 -0.51 -10.38
C LYS A 23 14.89 -0.28 -9.10
N CYS A 24 15.44 0.92 -8.92
CA CYS A 24 16.15 1.28 -7.68
C CYS A 24 15.21 1.23 -6.47
N GLN A 25 13.99 1.76 -6.62
CA GLN A 25 12.97 1.73 -5.57
C GLN A 25 12.59 0.29 -5.19
N MET A 26 12.32 -0.56 -6.18
CA MET A 26 11.99 -1.97 -5.96
C MET A 26 13.12 -2.70 -5.23
N LYS A 27 14.37 -2.50 -5.66
CA LYS A 27 15.52 -3.13 -5.03
C LYS A 27 15.70 -2.70 -3.58
N LEU A 28 15.62 -1.39 -3.32
CA LEU A 28 15.75 -0.87 -1.96
C LEU A 28 14.61 -1.36 -1.05
N GLN A 29 13.38 -1.39 -1.54
CA GLN A 29 12.22 -1.89 -0.81
C GLN A 29 12.39 -3.36 -0.45
N LEU A 30 12.77 -4.20 -1.42
CA LEU A 30 13.01 -5.62 -1.21
C LEU A 30 14.05 -5.89 -0.11
N GLU A 31 15.15 -5.15 -0.12
CA GLU A 31 16.19 -5.30 0.90
C GLU A 31 15.73 -4.83 2.29
N LYS A 32 14.93 -3.75 2.36
CA LYS A 32 14.33 -3.31 3.63
C LYS A 32 13.37 -4.36 4.19
N GLU A 33 12.46 -4.85 3.39
CA GLU A 33 11.49 -5.88 3.81
C GLU A 33 12.22 -7.11 4.35
N LYS A 34 13.22 -7.63 3.64
CA LYS A 34 14.06 -8.74 4.12
C LYS A 34 14.74 -8.49 5.46
N VAL A 35 15.17 -7.25 5.72
CA VAL A 35 15.79 -6.89 7.01
C VAL A 35 14.78 -6.93 8.13
N PHE A 36 13.57 -6.39 7.91
CA PHE A 36 12.50 -6.38 8.90
C PHE A 36 11.96 -7.77 9.17
N ASP A 37 11.79 -8.61 8.14
CA ASP A 37 11.39 -10.03 8.28
C ASP A 37 12.37 -10.79 9.18
N LYS A 38 13.66 -10.70 8.87
CA LYS A 38 14.70 -11.33 9.70
C LYS A 38 14.77 -10.78 11.12
N GLY A 39 14.43 -9.52 11.30
CA GLY A 39 14.31 -8.90 12.62
C GLY A 39 13.11 -9.45 13.39
N ALA A 40 11.97 -9.54 12.72
CA ALA A 40 10.71 -10.05 13.28
C ALA A 40 10.83 -11.49 13.78
N GLU A 41 11.52 -12.36 13.04
CA GLU A 41 11.79 -13.74 13.44
C GLU A 41 12.50 -13.89 14.81
N LYS A 42 13.20 -12.84 15.25
CA LYS A 42 13.95 -12.83 16.51
C LYS A 42 13.17 -12.23 17.68
N ILE A 43 12.01 -11.63 17.39
CA ILE A 43 11.14 -11.05 18.43
C ILE A 43 10.39 -12.19 19.13
N LYS A 44 10.48 -12.21 20.46
CA LYS A 44 9.85 -13.26 21.29
C LYS A 44 8.41 -12.87 21.67
N ASN A 45 7.60 -12.53 20.69
CA ASN A 45 6.17 -12.25 20.85
C ASN A 45 5.37 -13.26 20.05
N ASP A 46 4.16 -13.56 20.51
CA ASP A 46 3.27 -14.51 19.82
C ASP A 46 2.84 -14.00 18.44
N LYS A 47 2.77 -12.68 18.26
CA LYS A 47 2.41 -12.02 17.01
C LYS A 47 3.32 -10.83 16.76
N VAL A 48 3.76 -10.68 15.53
CA VAL A 48 4.52 -9.53 15.03
C VAL A 48 3.84 -9.02 13.77
N LEU A 49 3.54 -7.73 13.72
CA LEU A 49 2.98 -7.07 12.55
C LEU A 49 4.05 -6.17 11.90
N ILE A 50 4.31 -6.40 10.63
CA ILE A 50 5.13 -5.51 9.80
C ILE A 50 4.18 -4.72 8.89
N VAL A 51 4.18 -3.40 9.01
CA VAL A 51 3.40 -2.52 8.16
C VAL A 51 4.31 -1.86 7.12
N CYS A 52 4.06 -2.16 5.85
CA CYS A 52 4.77 -1.55 4.74
C CYS A 52 3.96 -0.36 4.20
N ASP A 53 4.53 0.85 4.25
CA ASP A 53 3.97 1.99 3.53
C ASP A 53 4.39 1.89 2.07
N ARG A 54 3.46 1.49 1.24
CA ARG A 54 3.55 1.01 -0.13
C ARG A 54 4.06 -0.42 -0.25
N GLY A 55 3.40 -1.18 -1.10
CA GLY A 55 3.79 -2.53 -1.48
C GLY A 55 4.56 -2.56 -2.79
N MET A 56 5.28 -3.64 -3.02
CA MET A 56 6.21 -3.76 -4.15
C MET A 56 5.50 -3.74 -5.51
N LEU A 57 4.27 -4.28 -5.61
CA LEU A 57 3.48 -4.24 -6.84
C LEU A 57 2.97 -2.84 -7.21
N ASP A 58 2.97 -1.88 -6.28
CA ASP A 58 2.63 -0.49 -6.60
C ASP A 58 3.50 0.06 -7.73
N ASN A 59 4.76 -0.37 -7.82
CA ASN A 59 5.68 0.06 -8.87
C ASN A 59 5.18 -0.28 -10.30
N LYS A 60 4.34 -1.32 -10.44
CA LYS A 60 3.72 -1.69 -11.71
C LYS A 60 2.83 -0.56 -12.26
N ALA A 61 2.20 0.22 -11.39
CA ALA A 61 1.33 1.34 -11.80
C ALA A 61 2.07 2.50 -12.47
N TYR A 62 3.39 2.59 -12.27
CA TYR A 62 4.27 3.65 -12.78
C TYR A 62 5.08 3.23 -14.01
N MET A 63 4.93 2.01 -14.49
CA MET A 63 5.66 1.45 -15.63
C MET A 63 4.69 0.86 -16.66
N THR A 64 5.17 0.66 -17.88
CA THR A 64 4.48 -0.22 -18.82
C THR A 64 4.63 -1.69 -18.39
N GLU A 65 3.78 -2.56 -18.90
CA GLU A 65 3.84 -4.00 -18.59
C GLU A 65 5.19 -4.62 -19.03
N GLU A 66 5.73 -4.19 -20.15
CA GLU A 66 7.02 -4.64 -20.68
C GLU A 66 8.19 -4.18 -19.80
N GLU A 67 8.16 -2.92 -19.34
CA GLU A 67 9.17 -2.36 -18.42
C GLU A 67 9.15 -3.09 -17.08
N PHE A 68 7.95 -3.33 -16.54
CA PHE A 68 7.80 -4.05 -15.28
C PHE A 68 8.32 -5.49 -15.37
N LYS A 69 7.94 -6.23 -16.41
CA LYS A 69 8.46 -7.60 -16.65
C LYS A 69 9.98 -7.63 -16.78
N ARG A 70 10.56 -6.64 -17.48
CA ARG A 70 12.01 -6.52 -17.61
C ARG A 70 12.66 -6.23 -16.26
N ALA A 71 12.12 -5.30 -15.47
CA ALA A 71 12.60 -5.01 -14.13
C ALA A 71 12.58 -6.24 -13.22
N LEU A 72 11.50 -7.01 -13.21
CA LEU A 72 11.40 -8.26 -12.46
C LEU A 72 12.47 -9.26 -12.88
N LYS A 73 12.68 -9.44 -14.19
CA LYS A 73 13.70 -10.34 -14.72
C LYS A 73 15.10 -9.93 -14.30
N GLU A 74 15.43 -8.63 -14.37
CA GLU A 74 16.73 -8.10 -13.97
C GLU A 74 16.98 -8.21 -12.45
N LEU A 75 15.94 -8.09 -11.65
CA LEU A 75 16.01 -8.27 -10.19
C LEU A 75 15.96 -9.73 -9.77
N GLY A 76 15.68 -10.65 -10.68
CA GLY A 76 15.58 -12.08 -10.40
C GLY A 76 14.39 -12.44 -9.51
N ILE A 77 13.29 -11.71 -9.62
CA ILE A 77 12.06 -11.87 -8.80
C ILE A 77 10.84 -12.17 -9.69
N ASN A 78 9.82 -12.75 -9.08
CA ASN A 78 8.60 -13.17 -9.75
C ASN A 78 7.40 -12.37 -9.21
N GLU A 79 6.49 -11.95 -10.09
CA GLU A 79 5.33 -11.14 -9.71
C GLU A 79 4.41 -11.86 -8.71
N VAL A 80 4.24 -13.17 -8.87
CA VAL A 80 3.41 -13.98 -7.96
C VAL A 80 4.05 -14.06 -6.59
N GLU A 81 5.36 -14.31 -6.52
CA GLU A 81 6.11 -14.32 -5.26
C GLU A 81 6.03 -12.99 -4.53
N ILE A 82 6.19 -11.87 -5.26
CA ILE A 82 6.04 -10.54 -4.67
C ILE A 82 4.65 -10.35 -4.07
N ARG A 83 3.60 -10.72 -4.82
CA ARG A 83 2.23 -10.60 -4.35
C ARG A 83 1.99 -11.44 -3.09
N ASP A 84 2.46 -12.68 -3.11
CA ASP A 84 2.17 -13.68 -2.08
C ASP A 84 3.04 -13.48 -0.82
N ASN A 85 4.05 -12.59 -0.87
CA ASN A 85 4.85 -12.19 0.30
C ASN A 85 4.10 -11.29 1.29
N TYR A 86 2.95 -10.75 0.91
CA TYR A 86 2.13 -9.93 1.79
C TYR A 86 0.93 -10.75 2.28
N ASP A 87 0.72 -10.81 3.60
CA ASP A 87 -0.44 -11.48 4.19
C ASP A 87 -1.74 -10.76 3.88
N ALA A 88 -1.70 -9.43 3.78
CA ALA A 88 -2.83 -8.60 3.35
C ALA A 88 -2.38 -7.30 2.71
N VAL A 89 -3.24 -6.76 1.86
CA VAL A 89 -3.07 -5.45 1.21
C VAL A 89 -4.28 -4.58 1.51
N PHE A 90 -4.03 -3.44 2.13
CA PHE A 90 -5.06 -2.44 2.43
C PHE A 90 -4.85 -1.24 1.51
N HIS A 91 -5.69 -1.14 0.48
CA HIS A 91 -5.66 0.00 -0.43
C HIS A 91 -6.56 1.12 0.09
N LEU A 92 -5.95 2.22 0.53
CA LEU A 92 -6.67 3.42 0.92
C LEU A 92 -6.90 4.29 -0.31
N VAL A 93 -8.13 4.34 -0.78
CA VAL A 93 -8.50 5.14 -1.96
C VAL A 93 -8.06 6.60 -1.80
N THR A 94 -7.46 7.15 -2.87
CA THR A 94 -6.97 8.53 -2.88
C THR A 94 -8.05 9.54 -2.51
N ALA A 95 -7.69 10.61 -1.80
CA ALA A 95 -8.59 11.71 -1.49
C ALA A 95 -9.17 12.40 -2.74
N ALA A 96 -8.48 12.29 -3.89
CA ALA A 96 -8.99 12.78 -5.17
C ALA A 96 -10.31 12.10 -5.63
N LYS A 97 -10.69 10.95 -5.02
CA LYS A 97 -11.95 10.24 -5.25
C LYS A 97 -12.88 10.41 -4.04
N GLY A 98 -13.78 11.36 -4.07
CA GLY A 98 -14.83 11.55 -3.06
C GLY A 98 -14.43 12.35 -1.81
N ALA A 99 -13.17 12.77 -1.70
CA ALA A 99 -12.68 13.64 -0.62
C ALA A 99 -11.81 14.79 -1.15
N ASP A 100 -12.17 15.32 -2.32
CA ASP A 100 -11.39 16.28 -3.11
C ASP A 100 -10.89 17.51 -2.35
N LYS A 101 -11.65 17.96 -1.35
CA LYS A 101 -11.28 19.11 -0.50
C LYS A 101 -10.04 18.87 0.37
N PHE A 102 -9.69 17.61 0.58
CA PHE A 102 -8.51 17.19 1.37
C PHE A 102 -7.32 16.79 0.49
N TYR A 103 -7.50 16.79 -0.84
CA TYR A 103 -6.40 16.52 -1.74
C TYR A 103 -5.49 17.76 -1.82
N ASN A 104 -4.23 17.61 -1.45
CA ASN A 104 -3.22 18.65 -1.51
C ASN A 104 -1.91 18.13 -2.10
N LEU A 105 -1.02 19.05 -2.47
CA LEU A 105 0.31 18.79 -3.01
C LEU A 105 1.43 19.17 -2.02
N ASP A 106 1.14 19.18 -0.72
CA ASP A 106 2.09 19.62 0.32
C ASP A 106 3.29 18.65 0.47
N ASN A 107 3.17 17.45 -0.07
CA ASN A 107 4.27 16.48 -0.10
C ASN A 107 5.08 16.65 -1.40
N ALA A 108 6.36 16.97 -1.28
CA ALA A 108 7.30 17.15 -2.40
C ALA A 108 7.44 15.90 -3.32
N ALA A 109 7.10 14.72 -2.83
CA ALA A 109 7.06 13.49 -3.62
C ALA A 109 5.75 13.29 -4.39
N ARG A 110 4.76 14.20 -4.22
CA ARG A 110 3.47 14.16 -4.90
C ARG A 110 3.43 15.24 -5.98
N THR A 111 3.48 14.83 -7.22
CA THR A 111 3.49 15.71 -8.39
C THR A 111 2.23 15.59 -9.26
N GLU A 112 1.40 14.58 -8.99
CA GLU A 112 0.22 14.24 -9.79
C GLU A 112 -0.92 15.23 -9.58
N THR A 113 -1.58 15.63 -10.66
CA THR A 113 -2.89 16.31 -10.62
C THR A 113 -3.95 15.39 -10.01
N LYS A 114 -5.13 15.94 -9.67
CA LYS A 114 -6.24 15.13 -9.15
C LYS A 114 -6.66 14.02 -10.13
N GLU A 115 -6.72 14.34 -11.40
CA GLU A 115 -7.10 13.40 -12.46
C GLU A 115 -6.06 12.28 -12.61
N GLU A 116 -4.79 12.62 -12.63
CA GLU A 116 -3.70 11.65 -12.64
C GLU A 116 -3.70 10.77 -11.39
N ALA A 117 -3.94 11.35 -10.21
CA ALA A 117 -4.06 10.60 -8.97
C ALA A 117 -5.21 9.59 -8.98
N LYS A 118 -6.36 9.92 -9.61
CA LYS A 118 -7.46 8.97 -9.79
C LYS A 118 -7.08 7.80 -10.69
N ILE A 119 -6.42 8.09 -11.81
CA ILE A 119 -5.95 7.06 -12.75
C ILE A 119 -4.89 6.16 -12.09
N LEU A 120 -3.96 6.77 -11.36
CA LEU A 120 -2.91 6.04 -10.67
C LEU A 120 -3.48 5.12 -9.57
N ASP A 121 -4.47 5.60 -8.82
CA ASP A 121 -5.19 4.83 -7.82
C ASP A 121 -5.83 3.56 -8.43
N ASP A 122 -6.49 3.68 -9.59
CA ASP A 122 -7.05 2.53 -10.30
C ASP A 122 -5.98 1.56 -10.80
N LYS A 123 -4.85 2.07 -11.27
CA LYS A 123 -3.71 1.23 -11.69
C LYS A 123 -3.10 0.46 -10.52
N ILE A 124 -3.00 1.09 -9.34
CA ILE A 124 -2.50 0.43 -8.11
C ILE A 124 -3.47 -0.69 -7.69
N ILE A 125 -4.77 -0.42 -7.65
CA ILE A 125 -5.78 -1.45 -7.36
C ILE A 125 -5.65 -2.61 -8.36
N SER A 126 -5.51 -2.29 -9.64
CA SER A 126 -5.33 -3.30 -10.69
C SER A 126 -4.08 -4.15 -10.49
N ALA A 127 -2.96 -3.55 -10.06
CA ALA A 127 -1.72 -4.26 -9.80
C ALA A 127 -1.86 -5.30 -8.66
N TRP A 128 -2.71 -5.02 -7.67
CA TRP A 128 -2.97 -5.93 -6.55
C TRP A 128 -4.18 -6.84 -6.76
N THR A 129 -4.91 -6.68 -7.85
CA THR A 129 -6.05 -7.57 -8.18
C THR A 129 -5.58 -9.03 -8.28
N GLY A 130 -6.27 -9.91 -7.57
CA GLY A 130 -5.88 -11.32 -7.44
C GLY A 130 -5.15 -11.66 -6.13
N HIS A 131 -4.78 -10.66 -5.31
CA HIS A 131 -4.33 -10.92 -3.94
C HIS A 131 -5.53 -11.38 -3.08
N PRO A 132 -5.45 -12.51 -2.35
CA PRO A 132 -6.60 -13.10 -1.63
C PRO A 132 -7.15 -12.17 -0.54
N HIS A 133 -6.30 -11.36 0.07
CA HIS A 133 -6.65 -10.43 1.14
C HIS A 133 -6.48 -8.97 0.73
N LEU A 134 -6.86 -8.62 -0.52
CA LEU A 134 -6.97 -7.23 -0.93
C LEU A 134 -8.24 -6.62 -0.31
N ARG A 135 -8.07 -5.52 0.42
CA ARG A 135 -9.14 -4.72 1.02
C ARG A 135 -9.06 -3.28 0.53
N ILE A 136 -10.16 -2.79 -0.02
CA ILE A 136 -10.25 -1.41 -0.53
C ILE A 136 -11.02 -0.58 0.49
N ILE A 137 -10.35 0.41 1.07
CA ILE A 137 -10.90 1.33 2.06
C ILE A 137 -11.19 2.66 1.37
N ASP A 138 -12.44 2.88 1.03
CA ASP A 138 -12.92 4.03 0.26
C ASP A 138 -13.14 5.29 1.11
N ASN A 139 -13.58 6.38 0.46
CA ASN A 139 -13.89 7.67 1.08
C ASN A 139 -15.39 7.87 1.32
N SER A 140 -16.17 6.79 1.51
CA SER A 140 -17.60 6.85 1.81
C SER A 140 -17.92 7.46 3.19
N THR A 141 -16.92 7.51 4.07
CA THR A 141 -17.00 8.10 5.40
C THR A 141 -15.94 9.20 5.55
N ASP A 142 -15.96 9.94 6.67
CA ASP A 142 -14.88 10.85 7.01
C ASP A 142 -13.56 10.11 7.29
N PHE A 143 -12.48 10.86 7.49
CA PHE A 143 -11.14 10.29 7.68
C PHE A 143 -11.03 9.46 8.95
N GLU A 144 -11.67 9.87 10.04
CA GLU A 144 -11.62 9.15 11.32
C GLU A 144 -12.31 7.78 11.19
N GLU A 145 -13.50 7.74 10.63
CA GLU A 145 -14.22 6.49 10.37
C GLU A 145 -13.52 5.62 9.32
N LYS A 146 -12.90 6.23 8.33
CA LYS A 146 -12.03 5.50 7.37
C LYS A 146 -10.89 4.79 8.09
N MET A 147 -10.23 5.45 9.04
CA MET A 147 -9.15 4.84 9.82
C MET A 147 -9.67 3.76 10.77
N LYS A 148 -10.84 3.93 11.38
CA LYS A 148 -11.48 2.88 12.20
C LYS A 148 -11.77 1.63 11.35
N ARG A 149 -12.30 1.79 10.13
CA ARG A 149 -12.53 0.67 9.21
C ARG A 149 -11.23 -0.06 8.87
N LEU A 150 -10.15 0.67 8.60
CA LEU A 150 -8.84 0.08 8.37
C LEU A 150 -8.34 -0.71 9.58
N LEU A 151 -8.39 -0.13 10.78
CA LEU A 151 -7.96 -0.79 12.01
C LEU A 151 -8.79 -2.04 12.33
N LYS A 152 -10.10 -1.99 12.06
CA LYS A 152 -10.99 -3.16 12.18
C LYS A 152 -10.54 -4.31 11.27
N GLU A 153 -10.26 -4.03 10.00
CA GLU A 153 -9.77 -5.03 9.05
C GLU A 153 -8.42 -5.64 9.50
N ILE A 154 -7.52 -4.80 10.04
CA ILE A 154 -6.23 -5.29 10.57
C ILE A 154 -6.47 -6.17 11.81
N SER A 155 -7.32 -5.77 12.74
CA SER A 155 -7.65 -6.56 13.93
C SER A 155 -8.26 -7.92 13.55
N ASN A 156 -9.17 -7.93 12.57
CA ASN A 156 -9.74 -9.17 12.04
C ASN A 156 -8.67 -10.09 11.46
N LEU A 157 -7.72 -9.56 10.70
CA LEU A 157 -6.62 -10.32 10.13
C LEU A 157 -5.74 -10.94 11.23
N LEU A 158 -5.48 -10.20 12.31
CA LEU A 158 -4.69 -10.67 13.44
C LEU A 158 -5.45 -11.64 14.35
N GLY A 159 -6.77 -11.83 14.13
CA GLY A 159 -7.62 -12.60 15.02
C GLY A 159 -7.80 -11.97 16.39
N GLU A 160 -7.62 -10.63 16.47
CA GLU A 160 -7.89 -9.88 17.69
C GLU A 160 -9.39 -9.58 17.78
N PRO A 161 -9.99 -9.66 18.98
CA PRO A 161 -11.40 -9.30 19.16
C PRO A 161 -11.59 -7.82 18.83
N GLU A 162 -12.70 -7.49 18.15
CA GLU A 162 -13.06 -6.08 17.96
C GLU A 162 -13.12 -5.38 19.32
N PRO A 163 -12.48 -4.22 19.48
CA PRO A 163 -12.64 -3.45 20.68
C PRO A 163 -14.08 -2.93 20.75
N TYR A 164 -14.91 -3.60 21.52
CA TYR A 164 -16.30 -3.25 21.85
C TYR A 164 -17.35 -3.44 20.73
N GLU A 165 -17.94 -4.61 20.66
CA GLU A 165 -19.29 -4.76 20.11
C GLU A 165 -20.30 -4.37 21.19
N ILE A 166 -20.98 -3.20 21.05
CA ILE A 166 -22.07 -2.81 21.96
C ILE A 166 -23.37 -3.34 21.36
N GLU A 167 -23.76 -4.56 21.73
CA GLU A 167 -25.09 -5.08 21.43
C GLU A 167 -26.12 -4.44 22.35
N ARG A 168 -27.17 -3.81 21.77
CA ARG A 168 -28.38 -3.41 22.49
C ARG A 168 -29.53 -4.30 22.07
N LYS A 169 -29.97 -5.18 22.96
CA LYS A 169 -31.15 -6.01 22.75
C LYS A 169 -32.40 -5.26 23.22
N PHE A 170 -33.34 -5.05 22.31
CA PHE A 170 -34.65 -4.47 22.64
C PHE A 170 -35.71 -5.57 22.66
N LEU A 171 -36.47 -5.68 23.78
CA LEU A 171 -37.68 -6.51 23.85
C LEU A 171 -38.83 -5.70 23.28
N ILE A 172 -39.38 -6.15 22.14
CA ILE A 172 -40.64 -5.63 21.61
C ILE A 172 -41.79 -6.38 22.30
N LYS A 173 -42.65 -5.65 23.03
CA LYS A 173 -43.92 -6.20 23.47
C LYS A 173 -44.94 -6.02 22.35
N TYR A 174 -45.56 -7.13 21.94
CA TYR A 174 -46.73 -7.14 21.06
C TYR A 174 -48.00 -6.80 21.85
#